data_a84b25443f053cb30741f1d1a437e366
#
_entry.id   a84b25443f053cb30741f1d1a437e366
#
_cell.length_a   1.000
_cell.length_b   1.000
_cell.length_c   1.000
_cell.angle_alpha   90.00
_cell.angle_beta   90.00
_cell.angle_gamma   90.00
#
_symmetry.space_group_name_H-M   'P 1'
#
loop_
_entity.id
_entity.type
_entity.pdbx_description
1 polymer ?
#
loop_
_entity_poly.entity_id
_entity_poly.type
_entity_poly.pdbx_seq_one_letter_code
_entity_poly.pdbx_strand_id
1 'polypeptide(L)'
;MKIVYTYLVMDLLHEGHLLYLKNAKSLADTDGKLIVGILTDGAVMEKKAKPTLSFSERIKIAEAIKYIDVVVAQETYSPLDNVINIKPDILVESTSHDFEDVEEIANELKALNINTRIIQLPYYPSQSSSDIKKKIQETK
;
A
#
# COMPACT_ATOMS: atom_id res chain seq x y z
N MET A 1 -14.87 13.93 -7.61
CA MET A 1 -13.54 13.70 -6.98
C MET A 1 -13.27 12.19 -6.89
N LYS A 2 -12.15 11.77 -7.42
CA LYS A 2 -11.79 10.35 -7.42
C LYS A 2 -10.96 10.01 -6.18
N ILE A 3 -11.34 8.95 -5.48
CA ILE A 3 -10.62 8.45 -4.31
C ILE A 3 -9.89 7.17 -4.68
N VAL A 4 -8.59 7.18 -4.46
CA VAL A 4 -7.71 6.02 -4.69
C VAL A 4 -7.18 5.55 -3.33
N TYR A 5 -7.24 4.25 -3.08
CA TYR A 5 -6.71 3.63 -1.87
C TYR A 5 -5.61 2.64 -2.23
N THR A 6 -4.51 2.70 -1.51
CA THR A 6 -3.49 1.67 -1.51
C THR A 6 -2.96 1.48 -0.10
N TYR A 7 -2.11 0.49 0.12
CA TYR A 7 -1.59 0.19 1.45
C TYR A 7 -0.16 -0.32 1.37
N LEU A 8 0.60 -0.03 2.39
CA LEU A 8 2.02 -0.37 2.48
C LEU A 8 2.42 -0.62 3.92
N VAL A 9 3.48 -1.38 4.10
CA VAL A 9 4.14 -1.48 5.40
C VAL A 9 4.86 -0.17 5.73
N MET A 10 5.47 0.45 4.75
CA MET A 10 6.22 1.72 4.88
C MET A 10 7.45 1.58 5.79
N ASP A 11 8.13 0.43 5.70
CA ASP A 11 9.31 0.17 6.54
C ASP A 11 10.58 0.74 5.89
N LEU A 12 11.28 -0.01 5.08
CA LEU A 12 12.44 0.49 4.37
C LEU A 12 12.04 0.95 2.98
N LEU A 13 12.17 2.24 2.72
CA LEU A 13 11.77 2.83 1.46
C LEU A 13 12.91 2.90 0.45
N HIS A 14 12.56 2.78 -0.81
CA HIS A 14 13.45 3.03 -1.92
C HIS A 14 12.68 3.73 -3.05
N GLU A 15 13.40 4.07 -4.10
CA GLU A 15 12.85 4.78 -5.27
C GLU A 15 11.61 4.10 -5.85
N GLY A 16 11.59 2.76 -5.88
CA GLY A 16 10.46 2.00 -6.39
C GLY A 16 9.16 2.26 -5.64
N HIS A 17 9.23 2.43 -4.32
CA HIS A 17 8.06 2.78 -3.52
C HIS A 17 7.54 4.17 -3.89
N LEU A 18 8.43 5.14 -4.11
CA LEU A 18 8.03 6.49 -4.48
C LEU A 18 7.38 6.52 -5.86
N LEU A 19 7.90 5.77 -6.82
CA LEU A 19 7.30 5.65 -8.15
C LEU A 19 5.93 4.99 -8.10
N TYR A 20 5.79 3.95 -7.28
CA TYR A 20 4.51 3.29 -7.05
C TYR A 20 3.47 4.28 -6.52
N LEU A 21 3.83 5.06 -5.50
CA LEU A 21 2.94 6.05 -4.91
C LEU A 21 2.62 7.20 -5.87
N LYS A 22 3.61 7.65 -6.64
CA LYS A 22 3.40 8.66 -7.68
C LYS A 22 2.37 8.19 -8.71
N ASN A 23 2.51 6.96 -9.16
CA ASN A 23 1.59 6.39 -10.15
C ASN A 23 0.19 6.16 -9.57
N ALA A 24 0.11 5.71 -8.31
CA ALA A 24 -1.16 5.60 -7.62
C ALA A 24 -1.86 6.96 -7.50
N LYS A 25 -1.11 7.99 -7.12
CA LYS A 25 -1.66 9.36 -7.02
C LYS A 25 -2.18 9.85 -8.37
N SER A 26 -1.50 9.52 -9.47
CA SER A 26 -1.92 9.95 -10.81
C SER A 26 -3.29 9.39 -11.20
N LEU A 27 -3.70 8.27 -10.62
CA LEU A 27 -5.01 7.67 -10.88
C LEU A 27 -6.16 8.44 -10.20
N ALA A 28 -5.83 9.34 -9.26
CA ALA A 28 -6.84 10.13 -8.56
C ALA A 28 -7.27 11.39 -9.33
N ASP A 29 -6.70 11.65 -10.52
CA ASP A 29 -6.91 12.86 -11.27
C ASP A 29 -6.42 14.11 -10.51
N THR A 30 -6.69 15.30 -11.03
CA THR A 30 -6.17 16.55 -10.45
C THR A 30 -6.87 16.97 -9.16
N ASP A 31 -8.15 16.61 -9.01
CA ASP A 31 -8.95 16.99 -7.83
C ASP A 31 -9.18 15.84 -6.87
N GLY A 32 -8.66 14.66 -7.18
CA GLY A 32 -8.85 13.48 -6.35
C GLY A 32 -7.84 13.37 -5.22
N LYS A 33 -7.99 12.30 -4.43
CA LYS A 33 -7.15 12.05 -3.25
C LYS A 33 -6.61 10.64 -3.27
N LEU A 34 -5.34 10.49 -2.86
CA LEU A 34 -4.72 9.20 -2.57
C LEU A 34 -4.72 8.99 -1.06
N ILE A 35 -5.41 7.95 -0.63
CA ILE A 35 -5.44 7.51 0.76
C ILE A 35 -4.55 6.29 0.88
N VAL A 36 -3.62 6.30 1.82
CA VAL A 36 -2.70 5.18 2.02
C VAL A 36 -2.89 4.60 3.41
N GLY A 37 -3.16 3.30 3.45
CA GLY A 37 -3.22 2.53 4.68
C GLY A 37 -1.83 2.06 5.06
N ILE A 38 -1.42 2.34 6.30
CA ILE A 38 -0.17 1.85 6.84
C ILE A 38 -0.48 0.69 7.78
N LEU A 39 0.07 -0.48 7.47
CA LEU A 39 -0.19 -1.68 8.23
C LEU A 39 0.35 -1.52 9.66
N THR A 40 -0.50 -1.83 10.64
CA THR A 40 -0.05 -1.93 12.03
C THR A 40 0.95 -3.09 12.17
N ASP A 41 1.71 -3.11 13.25
CA ASP A 41 2.63 -4.23 13.51
C ASP A 41 1.88 -5.57 13.49
N GLY A 42 0.71 -5.61 14.12
CA GLY A 42 -0.14 -6.80 14.13
C GLY A 42 -0.58 -7.24 12.74
N ALA A 43 -0.95 -6.26 11.88
CA ALA A 43 -1.33 -6.56 10.51
C ALA A 43 -0.16 -7.16 9.72
N VAL A 44 1.03 -6.59 9.85
CA VAL A 44 2.23 -7.10 9.18
C VAL A 44 2.55 -8.51 9.66
N MET A 45 2.45 -8.73 10.98
CA MET A 45 2.82 -10.00 11.61
C MET A 45 1.82 -11.13 11.35
N GLU A 46 0.71 -10.86 10.70
CA GLU A 46 -0.16 -11.94 10.19
C GLU A 46 0.58 -12.81 9.16
N LYS A 47 1.51 -12.23 8.40
CA LYS A 47 2.21 -12.94 7.31
C LYS A 47 3.70 -12.71 7.23
N LYS A 48 4.25 -11.73 7.95
CA LYS A 48 5.65 -11.35 7.86
C LYS A 48 6.25 -11.12 9.23
N ALA A 49 7.57 -10.93 9.28
CA ALA A 49 8.26 -10.55 10.51
C ALA A 49 7.91 -9.11 10.91
N LYS A 50 8.11 -8.79 12.17
CA LYS A 50 7.88 -7.45 12.71
C LYS A 50 8.70 -6.41 11.92
N PRO A 51 8.11 -5.25 11.57
CA PRO A 51 8.84 -4.18 10.90
C PRO A 51 10.02 -3.67 11.72
N THR A 52 11.02 -3.14 11.05
CA THR A 52 12.19 -2.52 11.68
C THR A 52 11.82 -1.21 12.35
N LEU A 53 11.01 -0.38 11.68
CA LEU A 53 10.55 0.89 12.21
C LEU A 53 9.24 0.70 12.98
N SER A 54 9.06 1.48 14.06
CA SER A 54 7.81 1.46 14.80
C SER A 54 6.64 1.95 13.94
N PHE A 55 5.42 1.57 14.30
CA PHE A 55 4.23 2.05 13.59
C PHE A 55 4.17 3.57 13.57
N SER A 56 4.46 4.23 14.71
CA SER A 56 4.47 5.69 14.81
C SER A 56 5.46 6.32 13.83
N GLU A 57 6.67 5.76 13.71
CA GLU A 57 7.67 6.25 12.75
C GLU A 57 7.20 6.05 11.31
N ARG A 58 6.60 4.90 11.00
CA ARG A 58 6.10 4.60 9.67
C ARG A 58 4.96 5.53 9.23
N ILE A 59 4.07 5.88 10.16
CA ILE A 59 3.02 6.87 9.92
C ILE A 59 3.64 8.25 9.61
N LYS A 60 4.61 8.69 10.39
CA LYS A 60 5.26 9.99 10.18
C LYS A 60 5.96 10.07 8.81
N ILE A 61 6.61 9.00 8.41
CA ILE A 61 7.23 8.93 7.09
C ILE A 61 6.19 9.04 5.99
N ALA A 62 5.09 8.30 6.12
CA ALA A 62 4.00 8.35 5.14
C ALA A 62 3.41 9.76 5.02
N GLU A 63 3.21 10.43 6.14
CA GLU A 63 2.67 11.79 6.16
C GLU A 63 3.59 12.82 5.50
N ALA A 64 4.89 12.53 5.40
CA ALA A 64 5.87 13.40 4.75
C ALA A 64 5.99 13.19 3.24
N ILE A 65 5.36 12.17 2.70
CA ILE A 65 5.44 11.88 1.26
C ILE A 65 4.42 12.72 0.51
N LYS A 66 4.91 13.52 -0.43
CA LYS A 66 4.07 14.50 -1.14
C LYS A 66 2.93 13.90 -1.98
N TYR A 67 3.06 12.63 -2.38
CA TYR A 67 2.03 11.97 -3.20
C TYR A 67 0.84 11.49 -2.39
N ILE A 68 1.00 11.39 -1.07
CA ILE A 68 -0.04 10.87 -0.17
C ILE A 68 -0.86 12.03 0.38
N ASP A 69 -2.16 12.00 0.18
CA ASP A 69 -3.06 13.03 0.69
C ASP A 69 -3.57 12.72 2.09
N VAL A 70 -3.86 11.46 2.36
CA VAL A 70 -4.41 11.02 3.65
C VAL A 70 -3.74 9.71 4.06
N VAL A 71 -3.32 9.64 5.31
CA VAL A 71 -2.74 8.42 5.90
C VAL A 71 -3.72 7.85 6.90
N VAL A 72 -4.00 6.55 6.80
CA VAL A 72 -4.85 5.83 7.74
C VAL A 72 -4.15 4.57 8.21
N ALA A 73 -4.57 4.03 9.36
CA ALA A 73 -4.08 2.73 9.82
C ALA A 73 -4.81 1.62 9.06
N GLN A 74 -4.08 0.55 8.75
CA GLN A 74 -4.70 -0.68 8.27
C GLN A 74 -4.40 -1.78 9.28
N GLU A 75 -5.43 -2.25 9.95
CA GLU A 75 -5.30 -3.15 11.10
C GLU A 75 -5.29 -4.62 10.74
N THR A 76 -5.50 -4.95 9.46
CA THR A 76 -5.42 -6.31 8.94
C THR A 76 -4.51 -6.33 7.72
N TYR A 77 -3.92 -7.49 7.45
CA TYR A 77 -3.08 -7.62 6.25
C TYR A 77 -3.89 -7.37 4.97
N SER A 78 -5.12 -7.86 4.93
CA SER A 78 -6.04 -7.57 3.82
C SER A 78 -6.51 -6.12 3.88
N PRO A 79 -6.65 -5.43 2.74
CA PRO A 79 -7.20 -4.08 2.69
C PRO A 79 -8.73 -4.04 2.78
N LEU A 80 -9.40 -5.19 2.84
CA LEU A 80 -10.85 -5.29 2.66
C LEU A 80 -11.63 -4.40 3.62
N ASP A 81 -11.31 -4.43 4.92
CA ASP A 81 -12.05 -3.65 5.92
C ASP A 81 -11.98 -2.15 5.62
N ASN A 82 -10.79 -1.64 5.27
CA ASN A 82 -10.65 -0.24 4.93
C ASN A 82 -11.37 0.10 3.63
N VAL A 83 -11.32 -0.80 2.65
CA VAL A 83 -12.05 -0.58 1.38
C VAL A 83 -13.56 -0.54 1.61
N ILE A 84 -14.08 -1.41 2.46
CA ILE A 84 -15.50 -1.41 2.82
C ILE A 84 -15.90 -0.08 3.47
N ASN A 85 -15.05 0.43 4.36
CA ASN A 85 -15.34 1.66 5.09
C ASN A 85 -15.15 2.92 4.23
N ILE A 86 -14.12 2.97 3.41
CA ILE A 86 -13.78 4.13 2.58
C ILE A 86 -14.58 4.15 1.28
N LYS A 87 -14.82 2.99 0.71
CA LYS A 87 -15.44 2.82 -0.62
C LYS A 87 -14.73 3.66 -1.68
N PRO A 88 -13.41 3.44 -1.88
CA PRO A 88 -12.68 4.20 -2.89
C PRO A 88 -13.16 3.83 -4.29
N ASP A 89 -12.92 4.72 -5.23
CA ASP A 89 -13.18 4.42 -6.64
C ASP A 89 -12.20 3.38 -7.17
N ILE A 90 -10.96 3.43 -6.70
CA ILE A 90 -9.89 2.54 -7.14
C ILE A 90 -9.13 2.01 -5.92
N LEU A 91 -8.94 0.69 -5.88
CA LEU A 91 -7.98 0.04 -5.00
C LEU A 91 -6.74 -0.30 -5.83
N VAL A 92 -5.58 0.21 -5.44
CA VAL A 92 -4.32 -0.13 -6.11
C VAL A 92 -3.63 -1.25 -5.33
N GLU A 93 -3.33 -2.32 -6.04
CA GLU A 93 -2.59 -3.47 -5.53
C GLU A 93 -1.22 -3.53 -6.19
N SER A 94 -0.22 -3.96 -5.44
CA SER A 94 1.10 -4.22 -6.01
C SER A 94 1.08 -5.54 -6.79
N THR A 95 1.82 -5.59 -7.89
CA THR A 95 2.02 -6.84 -8.64
C THR A 95 2.84 -7.87 -7.86
N SER A 96 3.42 -7.49 -6.71
CA SER A 96 4.10 -8.45 -5.82
C SER A 96 3.10 -9.30 -5.03
N HIS A 97 1.81 -8.92 -4.99
CA HIS A 97 0.77 -9.72 -4.34
C HIS A 97 0.29 -10.82 -5.28
N ASP A 98 -0.05 -11.97 -4.71
CA ASP A 98 -0.54 -13.10 -5.47
C ASP A 98 -1.85 -12.77 -6.17
N PHE A 99 -2.00 -13.24 -7.41
CA PHE A 99 -3.21 -13.06 -8.19
C PHE A 99 -4.45 -13.61 -7.47
N GLU A 100 -4.29 -14.75 -6.78
CA GLU A 100 -5.40 -15.37 -6.06
C GLU A 100 -5.92 -14.49 -4.93
N ASP A 101 -5.01 -13.82 -4.19
CA ASP A 101 -5.39 -12.92 -3.11
C ASP A 101 -6.16 -11.71 -3.64
N VAL A 102 -5.71 -11.15 -4.75
CA VAL A 102 -6.38 -10.02 -5.39
C VAL A 102 -7.75 -10.41 -5.93
N GLU A 103 -7.84 -11.59 -6.53
CA GLU A 103 -9.11 -12.12 -7.05
C GLU A 103 -10.11 -12.36 -5.92
N GLU A 104 -9.66 -12.87 -4.78
CA GLU A 104 -10.51 -13.08 -3.61
C GLU A 104 -11.10 -11.76 -3.13
N ILE A 105 -10.29 -10.71 -3.04
CA ILE A 105 -10.77 -9.37 -2.67
C ILE A 105 -11.80 -8.88 -3.68
N ALA A 106 -11.54 -9.03 -4.97
CA ALA A 106 -12.46 -8.63 -6.02
C ALA A 106 -13.81 -9.32 -5.88
N ASN A 107 -13.79 -10.62 -5.59
CA ASN A 107 -15.01 -11.41 -5.41
C ASN A 107 -15.81 -10.98 -4.18
N GLU A 108 -15.11 -10.68 -3.08
CA GLU A 108 -15.77 -10.22 -1.86
C GLU A 108 -16.41 -8.83 -2.05
N LEU A 109 -15.73 -7.90 -2.73
CA LEU A 109 -16.29 -6.60 -3.04
C LEU A 109 -17.53 -6.70 -3.92
N LYS A 110 -17.49 -7.58 -4.91
CA LYS A 110 -18.62 -7.81 -5.80
C LYS A 110 -19.80 -8.37 -5.04
N ALA A 111 -19.58 -9.32 -4.13
CA ALA A 111 -20.62 -9.89 -3.29
C ALA A 111 -21.29 -8.85 -2.39
N LEU A 112 -20.56 -7.81 -2.01
CA LEU A 112 -21.06 -6.70 -1.18
C LEU A 112 -21.62 -5.54 -1.99
N ASN A 113 -21.67 -5.66 -3.31
CA ASN A 113 -22.09 -4.58 -4.24
C ASN A 113 -21.26 -3.30 -4.10
N ILE A 114 -19.96 -3.45 -3.85
CA ILE A 114 -19.04 -2.33 -3.80
C ILE A 114 -18.33 -2.19 -5.15
N ASN A 115 -18.48 -1.03 -5.79
CA ASN A 115 -17.97 -0.75 -7.13
C ASN A 115 -16.53 -0.19 -7.12
N THR A 116 -15.67 -0.73 -6.27
CA THR A 116 -14.26 -0.37 -6.29
C THR A 116 -13.54 -1.13 -7.40
N ARG A 117 -12.91 -0.40 -8.31
CA ARG A 117 -12.08 -0.98 -9.36
C ARG A 117 -10.71 -1.31 -8.81
N ILE A 118 -10.19 -2.49 -9.13
CA ILE A 118 -8.85 -2.88 -8.71
C ILE A 118 -7.89 -2.69 -9.86
N ILE A 119 -6.79 -1.98 -9.62
CA ILE A 119 -5.72 -1.76 -10.59
C ILE A 119 -4.43 -2.24 -9.94
N GLN A 120 -3.67 -3.08 -10.64
CA GLN A 120 -2.35 -3.52 -10.19
C GLN A 120 -1.28 -2.65 -10.79
N LEU A 121 -0.38 -2.15 -9.95
CA LEU A 121 0.80 -1.39 -10.36
C LEU A 121 2.06 -2.14 -9.92
N PRO A 122 3.12 -2.11 -10.72
CA PRO A 122 4.36 -2.76 -10.32
C PRO A 122 5.08 -1.94 -9.25
N TYR A 123 5.74 -2.64 -8.33
CA TYR A 123 6.90 -2.07 -7.67
C TYR A 123 8.02 -2.08 -8.70
N TYR A 124 8.71 -0.97 -8.85
CA TYR A 124 9.83 -0.88 -9.76
C TYR A 124 11.01 -1.61 -9.12
N PRO A 125 11.41 -2.77 -9.66
CA PRO A 125 12.19 -3.74 -8.90
C PRO A 125 13.69 -3.59 -9.03
N SER A 126 14.20 -2.44 -9.44
CA SER A 126 15.63 -2.21 -9.43
C SER A 126 16.21 -2.36 -8.03
N GLN A 127 15.39 -2.13 -6.99
CA GLN A 127 15.74 -2.42 -5.60
C GLN A 127 14.49 -2.76 -4.80
N SER A 128 14.56 -3.85 -4.03
CA SER A 128 13.59 -4.19 -3.00
C SER A 128 14.18 -3.85 -1.63
N SER A 129 13.37 -3.91 -0.57
CA SER A 129 13.87 -3.77 0.80
C SER A 129 14.92 -4.84 1.12
N SER A 130 14.72 -6.04 0.61
CA SER A 130 15.70 -7.13 0.78
C SER A 130 17.02 -6.84 0.08
N ASP A 131 16.97 -6.26 -1.13
CA ASP A 131 18.17 -5.89 -1.87
C ASP A 131 18.94 -4.77 -1.15
N ILE A 132 18.26 -3.81 -0.57
CA ILE A 132 18.88 -2.75 0.21
C ILE A 132 19.60 -3.33 1.43
N LYS A 133 18.95 -4.23 2.16
CA LYS A 133 19.55 -4.91 3.31
C LYS A 133 20.80 -5.68 2.90
N LYS A 134 20.75 -6.40 1.79
CA LYS A 134 21.88 -7.14 1.26
C LYS A 134 23.05 -6.23 0.91
N LYS A 135 22.78 -5.08 0.25
CA LYS A 135 23.83 -4.10 -0.08
C LYS A 135 24.51 -3.56 1.17
N ILE A 136 23.76 -3.28 2.22
CA ILE A 136 24.32 -2.80 3.48
C ILE A 136 25.25 -3.85 4.08
N GLN A 137 24.89 -5.13 4.04
CA GLN A 137 25.70 -6.24 4.53
C GLN A 137 26.97 -6.41 3.71
N GLU A 138 26.91 -6.25 2.39
CA GLU A 138 28.06 -6.42 1.49
C GLU A 138 29.08 -5.29 1.61
N THR A 139 28.68 -4.10 2.05
CA THR A 139 29.58 -2.96 2.18
C THR A 139 30.29 -2.88 3.52
N LYS A 140 30.07 -3.81 4.42
CA LYS A 140 30.73 -3.83 5.74
C LYS A 140 32.13 -4.50 5.67
#